data_bb4f843e7de185ab3a8eb180227a29a0
#
_entry.id   bb4f843e7de185ab3a8eb180227a29a0
#
_cell.length_a   1.000
_cell.length_b   1.000
_cell.length_c   1.000
_cell.angle_alpha   90.00
_cell.angle_beta   90.00
_cell.angle_gamma   90.00
#
_symmetry.space_group_name_H-M   'P 1'
#
loop_
_entity.id
_entity.type
_entity.pdbx_description
1 polymer ?
#
loop_
_entity_poly.entity_id
_entity_poly.type
_entity_poly.pdbx_seq_one_letter_code
_entity_poly.pdbx_strand_id
1 'polypeptide(L)'
;MDRPQNVRVHRSIAPMILVLAVAGTSMPSAQAQVELTGGLDSRYTDNASKASRDEESDLESRVYIKADYTSDPGRCNATFSGTLGYSNWLDGTFDDEAYGEMDFLGDCELANQLYWDVANTLREVTQSSRSSDTPDNRTRKNVFSTGPRYNWRINETNWLTLSTRYENTEFSEGDTSDTERYLGSAAWNHAFSKTFNGGLSANYSRTEYDTGAEVDVKTVNVTFSRNWPTMDVSGAIGVSEIETKAGNSSQSSDGVVGELTLQRALTPSSDWYLRAAHQLTDRTSNLDFVFENFQFSLEDSITVETTTVSTGVDKRFSNGATLNVELYGNQSDYIDDPEREDGGGMNLRYGRPIAERTTGYLGLGYDYLTYASDELDERITRIEVGAEHQASSDLSLTAKVGHQNKVSDAPTSEYDENWVLFGLEYRFR
;
A
#
# COMPACT_ATOMS: atom_id res chain seq x y z
N MET A 1 48.81 -1.82 24.71
CA MET A 1 47.41 -1.42 25.00
C MET A 1 46.62 -1.70 23.73
N ASP A 2 46.10 -2.92 23.66
CA ASP A 2 45.40 -3.45 22.48
C ASP A 2 43.97 -2.95 22.46
N ARG A 3 43.55 -2.47 21.28
CA ARG A 3 42.14 -2.17 21.01
C ARG A 3 41.43 -3.46 20.58
N PRO A 4 40.26 -3.78 21.11
CA PRO A 4 39.48 -4.91 20.62
C PRO A 4 38.93 -4.60 19.23
N GLN A 5 39.17 -5.51 18.29
CA GLN A 5 38.55 -5.54 16.97
C GLN A 5 37.08 -5.94 17.14
N ASN A 6 36.16 -5.04 16.72
CA ASN A 6 34.74 -5.37 16.54
C ASN A 6 34.60 -6.31 15.33
N VAL A 7 34.30 -7.55 15.60
CA VAL A 7 33.89 -8.53 14.60
C VAL A 7 32.45 -8.22 14.23
N ARG A 8 32.26 -7.61 13.08
CA ARG A 8 30.95 -7.53 12.44
C ARG A 8 30.53 -8.92 11.99
N VAL A 9 29.59 -9.51 12.68
CA VAL A 9 28.91 -10.73 12.22
C VAL A 9 27.94 -10.29 11.11
N HIS A 10 28.34 -10.47 9.85
CA HIS A 10 27.40 -10.46 8.73
C HIS A 10 26.44 -11.64 8.92
N ARG A 11 25.27 -11.41 9.44
CA ARG A 11 24.14 -12.32 9.24
C ARG A 11 23.70 -12.18 7.79
N SER A 12 24.13 -13.10 6.95
CA SER A 12 23.54 -13.29 5.63
C SER A 12 22.10 -13.72 5.84
N ILE A 13 21.17 -12.79 5.60
CA ILE A 13 19.75 -13.09 5.51
C ILE A 13 19.59 -13.87 4.19
N ALA A 14 19.54 -15.19 4.31
CA ALA A 14 19.08 -16.02 3.19
C ALA A 14 17.59 -15.69 2.99
N PRO A 15 17.17 -15.30 1.77
CA PRO A 15 15.75 -15.12 1.50
C PRO A 15 15.06 -16.45 1.75
N MET A 16 14.18 -16.50 2.74
CA MET A 16 13.33 -17.65 3.02
C MET A 16 12.31 -17.74 1.88
N ILE A 17 12.72 -18.33 0.77
CA ILE A 17 11.83 -18.73 -0.31
C ILE A 17 10.97 -19.83 0.28
N LEU A 18 9.76 -19.48 0.71
CA LEU A 18 8.74 -20.43 1.09
C LEU A 18 8.28 -21.15 -0.19
N VAL A 19 9.00 -22.21 -0.54
CA VAL A 19 8.57 -23.15 -1.58
C VAL A 19 7.35 -23.87 -1.01
N LEU A 20 6.14 -23.41 -1.38
CA LEU A 20 4.90 -24.15 -1.20
C LEU A 20 5.03 -25.48 -1.99
N ALA A 21 5.55 -26.51 -1.35
CA ALA A 21 5.45 -27.87 -1.83
C ALA A 21 3.98 -28.29 -1.72
N VAL A 22 3.20 -28.02 -2.77
CA VAL A 22 1.88 -28.61 -2.92
C VAL A 22 2.08 -30.11 -3.07
N ALA A 23 1.88 -30.85 -1.97
CA ALA A 23 1.83 -32.30 -1.98
C ALA A 23 0.71 -32.72 -2.92
N GLY A 24 1.09 -33.32 -4.06
CA GLY A 24 0.18 -33.81 -5.07
C GLY A 24 -0.69 -34.94 -4.53
N THR A 25 -1.91 -34.63 -4.13
CA THR A 25 -3.00 -35.57 -4.11
C THR A 25 -3.82 -35.32 -5.37
N SER A 26 -3.96 -36.35 -6.19
CA SER A 26 -4.72 -36.34 -7.45
C SER A 26 -6.19 -36.02 -7.16
N MET A 27 -6.54 -34.73 -7.21
CA MET A 27 -7.92 -34.27 -7.28
C MET A 27 -8.31 -34.03 -8.74
N PRO A 28 -9.57 -34.23 -9.15
CA PRO A 28 -10.02 -33.98 -10.51
C PRO A 28 -9.84 -32.48 -10.81
N SER A 29 -9.24 -32.22 -11.96
CA SER A 29 -8.77 -30.93 -12.44
C SER A 29 -9.91 -29.90 -12.63
N ALA A 30 -10.17 -29.10 -11.62
CA ALA A 30 -10.50 -27.71 -11.80
C ALA A 30 -9.13 -27.02 -11.99
N GLN A 31 -8.89 -26.33 -13.09
CA GLN A 31 -7.60 -25.71 -13.37
C GLN A 31 -7.56 -24.37 -12.67
N ALA A 32 -6.94 -24.32 -11.52
CA ALA A 32 -6.49 -23.04 -10.93
C ALA A 32 -5.72 -22.27 -12.01
N GLN A 33 -6.17 -21.05 -12.32
CA GLN A 33 -5.59 -20.29 -13.41
C GLN A 33 -4.39 -19.50 -12.86
N VAL A 34 -3.18 -19.89 -13.28
CA VAL A 34 -1.97 -19.11 -13.07
C VAL A 34 -1.73 -18.31 -14.35
N GLU A 35 -1.68 -17.01 -14.24
CA GLU A 35 -1.22 -16.11 -15.31
C GLU A 35 0.24 -15.72 -15.03
N LEU A 36 1.11 -15.91 -16.01
CA LEU A 36 2.53 -15.61 -15.91
C LEU A 36 2.94 -14.66 -17.04
N THR A 37 3.52 -13.51 -16.67
CA THR A 37 3.97 -12.47 -17.60
C THR A 37 5.43 -12.14 -17.32
N GLY A 38 6.26 -12.03 -18.33
CA GLY A 38 7.62 -11.50 -18.23
C GLY A 38 7.71 -10.15 -18.91
N GLY A 39 8.52 -9.24 -18.36
CA GLY A 39 8.68 -7.90 -18.90
C GLY A 39 10.11 -7.40 -18.88
N LEU A 40 10.35 -6.41 -19.72
CA LEU A 40 11.55 -5.62 -19.79
C LEU A 40 11.14 -4.15 -19.95
N ASP A 41 11.63 -3.29 -19.04
CA ASP A 41 11.46 -1.86 -19.14
C ASP A 41 12.83 -1.17 -19.21
N SER A 42 12.94 -0.11 -19.99
CA SER A 42 14.12 0.74 -20.03
C SER A 42 13.68 2.20 -19.92
N ARG A 43 14.15 2.88 -18.88
CA ARG A 43 13.84 4.28 -18.56
C ARG A 43 15.11 5.12 -18.59
N TYR A 44 15.20 6.03 -19.54
CA TYR A 44 16.22 7.07 -19.53
C TYR A 44 15.69 8.30 -18.81
N THR A 45 16.49 8.89 -17.95
CA THR A 45 16.19 10.14 -17.25
C THR A 45 17.39 11.08 -17.34
N ASP A 46 17.13 12.39 -17.39
CA ASP A 46 18.16 13.44 -17.39
C ASP A 46 18.60 13.83 -15.97
N ASN A 47 17.86 13.39 -14.92
CA ASN A 47 18.16 13.66 -13.52
C ASN A 47 17.78 12.45 -12.65
N ALA A 48 18.59 11.38 -12.71
CA ALA A 48 18.32 10.14 -11.98
C ALA A 48 18.31 10.33 -10.46
N SER A 49 19.25 11.11 -9.94
CA SER A 49 19.40 11.41 -8.51
C SER A 49 18.37 12.43 -7.98
N LYS A 50 17.56 13.03 -8.87
CA LYS A 50 16.62 14.11 -8.53
C LYS A 50 17.31 15.25 -7.75
N ALA A 51 18.49 15.62 -8.20
CA ALA A 51 19.31 16.66 -7.60
C ALA A 51 18.93 18.04 -8.12
N SER A 52 19.07 19.07 -7.27
CA SER A 52 18.85 20.46 -7.63
C SER A 52 20.02 21.08 -8.40
N ARG A 53 21.19 20.44 -8.35
CA ARG A 53 22.43 20.82 -9.02
C ARG A 53 23.22 19.56 -9.33
N ASP A 54 24.11 19.68 -10.36
CA ASP A 54 24.92 18.53 -10.76
C ASP A 54 24.07 17.30 -11.14
N GLU A 55 23.01 17.57 -11.92
CA GLU A 55 22.07 16.56 -12.42
C GLU A 55 22.83 15.45 -13.16
N GLU A 56 22.51 14.19 -12.83
CA GLU A 56 23.10 13.01 -13.44
C GLU A 56 22.06 12.28 -14.28
N SER A 57 22.35 12.15 -15.57
CA SER A 57 21.51 11.34 -16.45
C SER A 57 21.90 9.88 -16.39
N ASP A 58 20.91 8.97 -16.39
CA ASP A 58 21.18 7.54 -16.42
C ASP A 58 20.07 6.75 -17.14
N LEU A 59 20.38 5.52 -17.52
CA LEU A 59 19.46 4.55 -18.10
C LEU A 59 19.22 3.41 -17.11
N GLU A 60 18.04 3.37 -16.52
CA GLU A 60 17.56 2.24 -15.74
C GLU A 60 16.99 1.17 -16.67
N SER A 61 17.41 -0.07 -16.49
CA SER A 61 16.86 -1.25 -17.18
C SER A 61 16.35 -2.24 -16.18
N ARG A 62 15.06 -2.61 -16.29
CA ARG A 62 14.37 -3.56 -15.41
C ARG A 62 13.95 -4.79 -16.18
N VAL A 63 14.27 -5.97 -15.66
CA VAL A 63 13.74 -7.25 -16.12
C VAL A 63 12.91 -7.85 -14.99
N TYR A 64 11.70 -8.32 -15.31
CA TYR A 64 10.80 -8.82 -14.27
C TYR A 64 9.90 -9.98 -14.75
N ILE A 65 9.38 -10.70 -13.78
CA ILE A 65 8.31 -11.70 -13.94
C ILE A 65 7.18 -11.33 -13.01
N LYS A 66 5.96 -11.29 -13.56
CA LYS A 66 4.70 -11.16 -12.80
C LYS A 66 3.99 -12.51 -12.77
N ALA A 67 3.38 -12.84 -11.64
CA ALA A 67 2.56 -14.03 -11.49
C ALA A 67 1.27 -13.68 -10.76
N ASP A 68 0.13 -14.02 -11.34
CA ASP A 68 -1.19 -13.90 -10.76
C ASP A 68 -1.83 -15.28 -10.62
N TYR A 69 -2.42 -15.52 -9.47
CA TYR A 69 -3.09 -16.78 -9.15
C TYR A 69 -4.37 -16.54 -8.38
N THR A 70 -5.41 -17.25 -8.76
CA THR A 70 -6.67 -17.33 -8.00
C THR A 70 -7.08 -18.79 -7.90
N SER A 71 -7.31 -19.26 -6.68
CA SER A 71 -7.78 -20.62 -6.45
C SER A 71 -9.23 -20.80 -6.91
N ASP A 72 -9.60 -22.02 -7.24
CA ASP A 72 -11.02 -22.38 -7.38
C ASP A 72 -11.76 -22.21 -6.05
N PRO A 73 -13.05 -21.85 -6.10
CA PRO A 73 -13.88 -21.77 -4.90
C PRO A 73 -13.93 -23.12 -4.16
N GLY A 74 -13.61 -23.10 -2.86
CA GLY A 74 -13.56 -24.31 -2.03
C GLY A 74 -13.58 -23.99 -0.54
N ARG A 75 -13.20 -24.97 0.28
CA ARG A 75 -13.03 -24.75 1.73
C ARG A 75 -11.80 -23.87 2.03
N CYS A 76 -10.83 -23.87 1.15
CA CYS A 76 -9.70 -22.96 1.19
C CYS A 76 -9.69 -22.14 -0.10
N ASN A 77 -9.58 -20.83 0.04
CA ASN A 77 -9.44 -19.90 -1.07
C ASN A 77 -8.10 -19.20 -0.94
N ALA A 78 -7.47 -18.88 -2.06
CA ALA A 78 -6.23 -18.13 -2.08
C ALA A 78 -6.15 -17.26 -3.34
N THR A 79 -5.63 -16.07 -3.18
CA THR A 79 -5.22 -15.17 -4.26
C THR A 79 -3.76 -14.80 -4.06
N PHE A 80 -3.03 -14.71 -5.14
CA PHE A 80 -1.65 -14.26 -5.16
C PHE A 80 -1.45 -13.35 -6.37
N SER A 81 -0.81 -12.22 -6.16
CA SER A 81 -0.29 -11.35 -7.21
C SER A 81 1.11 -10.91 -6.79
N GLY A 82 2.07 -11.02 -7.67
CA GLY A 82 3.44 -10.65 -7.33
C GLY A 82 4.31 -10.37 -8.54
N THR A 83 5.26 -9.48 -8.34
CA THR A 83 6.31 -9.12 -9.30
C THR A 83 7.66 -9.37 -8.63
N LEU A 84 8.57 -10.02 -9.34
CA LEU A 84 9.97 -10.15 -8.98
C LEU A 84 10.81 -9.67 -10.14
N GLY A 85 11.72 -8.75 -9.89
CA GLY A 85 12.54 -8.16 -10.92
C GLY A 85 13.96 -7.82 -10.46
N TYR A 86 14.73 -7.34 -11.42
CA TYR A 86 16.08 -6.84 -11.22
C TYR A 86 16.24 -5.52 -11.98
N SER A 87 16.75 -4.51 -11.31
CA SER A 87 17.05 -3.17 -11.84
C SER A 87 18.55 -3.00 -11.97
N ASN A 88 18.98 -2.42 -13.09
CA ASN A 88 20.37 -2.08 -13.39
C ASN A 88 20.45 -0.65 -13.90
N TRP A 89 21.36 0.15 -13.34
CA TRP A 89 21.67 1.51 -13.74
C TRP A 89 22.97 1.53 -14.55
N LEU A 90 22.87 1.94 -15.82
CA LEU A 90 23.96 1.79 -16.78
C LEU A 90 25.22 2.60 -16.42
N ASP A 91 25.04 3.83 -15.94
CA ASP A 91 26.13 4.74 -15.54
C ASP A 91 26.44 4.65 -14.03
N GLY A 92 25.66 3.82 -13.28
CA GLY A 92 25.89 3.49 -11.89
C GLY A 92 25.51 4.62 -10.92
N THR A 93 24.49 5.43 -11.25
CA THR A 93 23.94 6.43 -10.33
C THR A 93 23.45 5.78 -9.04
N PHE A 94 22.85 4.59 -9.16
CA PHE A 94 22.43 3.75 -8.04
C PHE A 94 22.98 2.34 -8.20
N ASP A 95 23.07 1.61 -7.09
CA ASP A 95 23.44 0.21 -7.11
C ASP A 95 22.38 -0.65 -7.81
N ASP A 96 22.83 -1.70 -8.48
CA ASP A 96 21.95 -2.70 -9.06
C ASP A 96 21.23 -3.47 -7.96
N GLU A 97 19.92 -3.65 -8.10
CA GLU A 97 19.14 -4.31 -7.06
C GLU A 97 18.06 -5.26 -7.60
N ALA A 98 17.76 -6.27 -6.79
CA ALA A 98 16.55 -7.08 -6.96
C ALA A 98 15.39 -6.40 -6.22
N TYR A 99 14.28 -6.20 -6.92
CA TYR A 99 13.07 -5.65 -6.33
C TYR A 99 11.92 -6.66 -6.39
N GLY A 100 10.91 -6.47 -5.53
CA GLY A 100 9.75 -7.33 -5.54
C GLY A 100 8.57 -6.72 -4.82
N GLU A 101 7.39 -7.00 -5.38
CA GLU A 101 6.11 -6.69 -4.77
C GLU A 101 5.28 -7.95 -4.70
N MET A 102 4.48 -8.12 -3.66
CA MET A 102 3.66 -9.30 -3.48
C MET A 102 2.43 -9.00 -2.65
N ASP A 103 1.29 -9.56 -3.07
CA ASP A 103 0.08 -9.70 -2.27
C ASP A 103 -0.35 -11.15 -2.27
N PHE A 104 -0.45 -11.72 -1.11
CA PHE A 104 -1.03 -13.03 -0.87
C PHE A 104 -2.16 -12.91 0.14
N LEU A 105 -3.33 -13.41 -0.21
CA LEU A 105 -4.46 -13.56 0.69
C LEU A 105 -4.96 -15.00 0.61
N GLY A 106 -5.16 -15.63 1.77
CA GLY A 106 -5.70 -16.98 1.86
C GLY A 106 -6.60 -17.13 3.07
N ASP A 107 -7.66 -17.91 2.92
CA ASP A 107 -8.50 -18.35 4.02
C ASP A 107 -8.88 -19.82 3.86
N CYS A 108 -8.97 -20.55 4.98
CA CYS A 108 -9.42 -21.92 5.02
C CYS A 108 -10.52 -22.11 6.06
N GLU A 109 -11.66 -22.67 5.66
CA GLU A 109 -12.69 -23.14 6.60
C GLU A 109 -12.24 -24.45 7.25
N LEU A 110 -11.73 -24.35 8.50
CA LEU A 110 -11.26 -25.50 9.28
C LEU A 110 -12.45 -26.33 9.82
N ALA A 111 -13.49 -25.63 10.28
CA ALA A 111 -14.73 -26.19 10.77
C ALA A 111 -15.87 -25.21 10.46
N ASN A 112 -17.12 -25.63 10.69
CA ASN A 112 -18.27 -24.76 10.45
C ASN A 112 -18.09 -23.40 11.13
N GLN A 113 -18.06 -22.32 10.32
CA GLN A 113 -17.89 -20.92 10.76
C GLN A 113 -16.51 -20.58 11.37
N LEU A 114 -15.58 -21.53 11.42
CA LEU A 114 -14.21 -21.31 11.88
C LEU A 114 -13.26 -21.29 10.68
N TYR A 115 -12.60 -20.17 10.49
CA TYR A 115 -11.66 -19.93 9.42
C TYR A 115 -10.26 -19.70 9.98
N TRP A 116 -9.26 -19.99 9.17
CA TRP A 116 -7.87 -19.58 9.40
C TRP A 116 -7.45 -18.68 8.24
N ASP A 117 -7.14 -17.45 8.57
CA ASP A 117 -6.73 -16.43 7.60
C ASP A 117 -5.19 -16.33 7.56
N VAL A 118 -4.64 -16.14 6.36
CA VAL A 118 -3.22 -15.87 6.13
C VAL A 118 -3.11 -14.76 5.10
N ALA A 119 -2.29 -13.76 5.35
CA ALA A 119 -1.98 -12.72 4.38
C ALA A 119 -0.48 -12.40 4.41
N ASN A 120 0.06 -11.98 3.28
CA ASN A 120 1.40 -11.43 3.18
C ASN A 120 1.41 -10.34 2.12
N THR A 121 1.89 -9.17 2.47
CA THR A 121 2.08 -8.03 1.56
C THR A 121 3.53 -7.59 1.61
N LEU A 122 4.16 -7.47 0.45
CA LEU A 122 5.51 -6.94 0.27
C LEU A 122 5.43 -5.73 -0.66
N ARG A 123 5.93 -4.58 -0.22
CA ARG A 123 5.98 -3.32 -0.98
C ARG A 123 7.29 -2.59 -0.73
N GLU A 124 7.72 -1.81 -1.71
CA GLU A 124 8.67 -0.74 -1.50
C GLU A 124 7.93 0.47 -0.90
N VAL A 125 8.47 1.03 0.17
CA VAL A 125 7.96 2.20 0.85
C VAL A 125 9.07 3.24 1.01
N THR A 126 8.70 4.52 1.02
CA THR A 126 9.65 5.62 1.24
C THR A 126 10.10 5.63 2.69
N GLN A 127 11.40 5.84 2.94
CA GLN A 127 11.96 5.94 4.29
C GLN A 127 11.70 7.30 4.90
N SER A 128 11.95 8.36 4.14
CA SER A 128 11.75 9.76 4.56
C SER A 128 10.89 10.50 3.54
N SER A 129 9.77 11.06 3.99
CA SER A 129 8.87 11.88 3.17
C SER A 129 9.53 13.17 2.67
N ARG A 130 10.58 13.65 3.36
CA ARG A 130 11.31 14.88 3.07
C ARG A 130 12.37 14.69 1.99
N SER A 131 12.87 13.48 1.82
CA SER A 131 13.88 13.15 0.81
C SER A 131 13.23 12.89 -0.56
N SER A 132 14.01 13.07 -1.64
CA SER A 132 13.54 12.74 -2.98
C SER A 132 13.22 11.26 -3.11
N ASP A 133 12.20 10.91 -3.87
CA ASP A 133 11.81 9.53 -4.15
C ASP A 133 12.80 8.89 -5.15
N THR A 134 13.92 8.42 -4.60
CA THR A 134 15.02 7.72 -5.28
C THR A 134 15.17 6.31 -4.68
N PRO A 135 15.87 5.36 -5.34
CA PRO A 135 16.16 4.05 -4.78
C PRO A 135 16.74 4.09 -3.36
N ASP A 136 17.67 5.00 -3.07
CA ASP A 136 18.32 5.13 -1.76
C ASP A 136 17.37 5.59 -0.63
N ASN A 137 16.22 6.19 -0.98
CA ASN A 137 15.19 6.61 -0.02
C ASN A 137 14.04 5.59 0.06
N ARG A 138 14.25 4.36 -0.37
CA ARG A 138 13.26 3.30 -0.31
C ARG A 138 13.72 2.14 0.54
N THR A 139 12.79 1.50 1.21
CA THR A 139 12.98 0.23 1.90
C THR A 139 11.83 -0.71 1.55
N ARG A 140 12.06 -2.01 1.63
CA ARG A 140 11.00 -3.00 1.45
C ARG A 140 10.34 -3.29 2.78
N LYS A 141 9.03 -3.07 2.86
CA LYS A 141 8.16 -3.42 3.99
C LYS A 141 7.45 -4.73 3.67
N ASN A 142 7.72 -5.77 4.45
CA ASN A 142 7.05 -7.05 4.38
C ASN A 142 6.14 -7.22 5.58
N VAL A 143 4.85 -7.43 5.34
CA VAL A 143 3.85 -7.62 6.40
C VAL A 143 3.22 -9.00 6.24
N PHE A 144 3.58 -9.90 7.12
CA PHE A 144 2.96 -11.23 7.22
C PHE A 144 1.92 -11.24 8.33
N SER A 145 0.72 -11.74 8.08
CA SER A 145 -0.29 -11.89 9.11
C SER A 145 -1.02 -13.23 9.04
N THR A 146 -1.37 -13.78 10.19
CA THR A 146 -2.10 -15.05 10.27
C THR A 146 -2.92 -15.14 11.56
N GLY A 147 -4.04 -15.88 11.52
CA GLY A 147 -4.83 -16.15 12.71
C GLY A 147 -6.21 -16.71 12.44
N PRO A 148 -6.88 -17.23 13.49
CA PRO A 148 -8.23 -17.75 13.41
C PRO A 148 -9.29 -16.65 13.41
N ARG A 149 -10.38 -16.90 12.70
CA ARG A 149 -11.61 -16.10 12.68
C ARG A 149 -12.82 -17.00 12.84
N TYR A 150 -13.66 -16.69 13.81
CA TYR A 150 -14.89 -17.40 14.09
C TYR A 150 -16.10 -16.49 13.86
N ASN A 151 -17.01 -16.91 12.94
CA ASN A 151 -18.22 -16.17 12.55
C ASN A 151 -19.45 -16.82 13.19
N TRP A 152 -19.72 -16.49 14.43
CA TRP A 152 -20.87 -17.07 15.15
C TRP A 152 -22.18 -16.42 14.72
N ARG A 153 -23.01 -17.17 14.01
CA ARG A 153 -24.38 -16.76 13.68
C ARG A 153 -25.30 -17.05 14.85
N ILE A 154 -25.65 -16.02 15.62
CA ILE A 154 -26.53 -16.15 16.82
C ILE A 154 -27.96 -16.43 16.38
N ASN A 155 -28.46 -15.70 15.37
CA ASN A 155 -29.75 -15.90 14.73
C ASN A 155 -29.75 -15.33 13.31
N GLU A 156 -30.92 -15.19 12.66
CA GLU A 156 -31.00 -14.71 11.27
C GLU A 156 -30.55 -13.26 11.08
N THR A 157 -30.64 -12.44 12.11
CA THR A 157 -30.31 -11.01 12.06
C THR A 157 -29.09 -10.61 12.88
N ASN A 158 -28.56 -11.50 13.72
CA ASN A 158 -27.42 -11.20 14.59
C ASN A 158 -26.29 -12.18 14.37
N TRP A 159 -25.07 -11.64 14.24
CA TRP A 159 -23.85 -12.45 14.20
C TRP A 159 -22.73 -11.75 14.98
N LEU A 160 -21.85 -12.56 15.51
CA LEU A 160 -20.65 -12.15 16.23
C LEU A 160 -19.43 -12.71 15.50
N THR A 161 -18.52 -11.83 15.10
CA THR A 161 -17.22 -12.21 14.57
C THR A 161 -16.17 -12.02 15.64
N LEU A 162 -15.41 -13.08 15.93
CA LEU A 162 -14.26 -13.05 16.81
C LEU A 162 -13.02 -13.39 16.00
N SER A 163 -11.96 -12.61 16.11
CA SER A 163 -10.68 -12.93 15.48
C SER A 163 -9.51 -12.62 16.39
N THR A 164 -8.46 -13.41 16.24
CA THR A 164 -7.14 -13.06 16.72
C THR A 164 -6.15 -13.17 15.57
N ARG A 165 -5.14 -12.32 15.55
CA ARG A 165 -4.14 -12.29 14.47
C ARG A 165 -2.77 -12.01 15.05
N TYR A 166 -1.80 -12.73 14.56
CA TYR A 166 -0.39 -12.41 14.67
C TYR A 166 0.05 -11.72 13.39
N GLU A 167 0.81 -10.64 13.50
CA GLU A 167 1.38 -9.91 12.38
C GLU A 167 2.86 -9.67 12.66
N ASN A 168 3.70 -9.89 11.65
CA ASN A 168 5.12 -9.60 11.67
C ASN A 168 5.42 -8.62 10.53
N THR A 169 6.05 -7.49 10.86
CA THR A 169 6.48 -6.49 9.87
C THR A 169 7.99 -6.43 9.88
N GLU A 170 8.60 -6.66 8.72
CA GLU A 170 10.04 -6.61 8.52
C GLU A 170 10.38 -5.57 7.46
N PHE A 171 11.47 -4.82 7.71
CA PHE A 171 12.03 -3.85 6.77
C PHE A 171 13.37 -4.34 6.26
N SER A 172 13.68 -4.11 4.97
CA SER A 172 14.94 -4.61 4.37
C SER A 172 16.15 -3.80 4.75
N GLU A 173 16.00 -2.55 5.17
CA GLU A 173 17.09 -1.63 5.49
C GLU A 173 17.00 -1.10 6.92
N GLY A 174 18.17 -0.87 7.53
CA GLY A 174 18.44 -1.00 8.93
C GLY A 174 18.14 0.15 9.88
N ASP A 175 17.54 1.25 9.45
CA ASP A 175 17.18 2.33 10.37
C ASP A 175 15.72 2.23 10.86
N THR A 176 14.95 1.33 10.27
CA THR A 176 13.55 1.06 10.65
C THR A 176 13.47 -0.22 11.47
N SER A 177 12.79 -0.15 12.61
CA SER A 177 12.66 -1.31 13.52
C SER A 177 11.60 -2.28 13.04
N ASP A 178 11.95 -3.57 13.02
CA ASP A 178 11.01 -4.67 12.81
C ASP A 178 10.00 -4.75 13.97
N THR A 179 8.83 -5.30 13.71
CA THR A 179 7.79 -5.41 14.73
C THR A 179 7.04 -6.72 14.69
N GLU A 180 6.62 -7.16 15.89
CA GLU A 180 5.61 -8.19 16.07
C GLU A 180 4.34 -7.57 16.65
N ARG A 181 3.17 -7.88 16.07
CA ARG A 181 1.89 -7.36 16.52
C ARG A 181 0.91 -8.49 16.79
N TYR A 182 0.25 -8.40 17.91
CA TYR A 182 -0.82 -9.30 18.34
C TYR A 182 -2.14 -8.53 18.36
N LEU A 183 -3.11 -8.97 17.55
CA LEU A 183 -4.42 -8.32 17.45
C LEU A 183 -5.52 -9.25 17.97
N GLY A 184 -6.49 -8.67 18.64
CA GLY A 184 -7.73 -9.34 19.02
C GLY A 184 -8.92 -8.46 18.65
N SER A 185 -9.95 -9.02 18.04
CA SER A 185 -11.15 -8.28 17.70
C SER A 185 -12.44 -9.07 18.03
N ALA A 186 -13.48 -8.31 18.41
CA ALA A 186 -14.83 -8.79 18.58
C ALA A 186 -15.79 -7.80 17.92
N ALA A 187 -16.60 -8.24 16.97
CA ALA A 187 -17.57 -7.42 16.26
C ALA A 187 -18.96 -8.08 16.29
N TRP A 188 -19.90 -7.44 16.99
CA TRP A 188 -21.32 -7.80 16.93
C TRP A 188 -22.01 -6.97 15.88
N ASN A 189 -22.80 -7.61 15.02
CA ASN A 189 -23.54 -6.99 13.95
C ASN A 189 -25.01 -7.39 14.01
N HIS A 190 -25.89 -6.45 13.68
CA HIS A 190 -27.33 -6.62 13.58
C HIS A 190 -27.85 -6.13 12.23
N ALA A 191 -28.61 -6.98 11.54
CA ALA A 191 -29.32 -6.61 10.33
C ALA A 191 -30.67 -5.96 10.69
N PHE A 192 -30.74 -4.62 10.68
CA PHE A 192 -31.98 -3.86 10.90
C PHE A 192 -32.97 -4.01 9.73
N SER A 193 -32.43 -4.19 8.53
CA SER A 193 -33.18 -4.47 7.32
C SER A 193 -32.33 -5.25 6.32
N LYS A 194 -32.88 -5.59 5.15
CA LYS A 194 -32.12 -6.23 4.05
C LYS A 194 -30.99 -5.38 3.50
N THR A 195 -31.03 -4.08 3.73
CA THR A 195 -30.07 -3.11 3.17
C THR A 195 -29.32 -2.32 4.22
N PHE A 196 -29.64 -2.49 5.52
CA PHE A 196 -29.01 -1.73 6.60
C PHE A 196 -28.58 -2.65 7.72
N ASN A 197 -27.28 -2.62 8.01
CA ASN A 197 -26.66 -3.30 9.14
C ASN A 197 -25.99 -2.25 10.05
N GLY A 198 -25.91 -2.54 11.32
CA GLY A 198 -25.16 -1.76 12.29
C GLY A 198 -24.65 -2.67 13.39
N GLY A 199 -23.68 -2.20 14.15
CA GLY A 199 -23.06 -3.03 15.15
C GLY A 199 -22.12 -2.29 16.09
N LEU A 200 -21.41 -3.07 16.88
CA LEU A 200 -20.36 -2.62 17.78
C LEU A 200 -19.12 -3.46 17.53
N SER A 201 -17.95 -2.83 17.50
CA SER A 201 -16.67 -3.53 17.46
C SER A 201 -15.76 -3.07 18.58
N ALA A 202 -14.95 -3.99 19.10
CA ALA A 202 -13.88 -3.73 20.04
C ALA A 202 -12.62 -4.41 19.51
N ASN A 203 -11.53 -3.65 19.46
CA ASN A 203 -10.24 -4.09 18.96
C ASN A 203 -9.17 -3.80 20.00
N TYR A 204 -8.21 -4.70 20.13
CA TYR A 204 -7.00 -4.52 20.92
C TYR A 204 -5.82 -4.99 20.07
N SER A 205 -4.77 -4.20 20.02
CA SER A 205 -3.50 -4.60 19.45
C SER A 205 -2.35 -4.24 20.38
N ARG A 206 -1.33 -5.12 20.39
CA ARG A 206 -0.03 -4.87 21.00
C ARG A 206 1.03 -5.05 19.92
N THR A 207 1.84 -4.02 19.72
CA THR A 207 3.00 -4.02 18.84
C THR A 207 4.26 -3.99 19.68
N GLU A 208 5.16 -4.92 19.45
CA GLU A 208 6.47 -5.01 20.09
C GLU A 208 7.53 -4.70 19.03
N TYR A 209 8.39 -3.71 19.30
CA TYR A 209 9.49 -3.28 18.44
C TYR A 209 10.79 -3.94 18.86
N ASP A 210 11.66 -4.27 17.93
CA ASP A 210 13.01 -4.81 18.20
C ASP A 210 13.85 -3.90 19.08
N THR A 211 13.54 -2.59 19.12
CA THR A 211 14.14 -1.62 20.04
C THR A 211 13.72 -1.81 21.50
N GLY A 212 12.73 -2.68 21.74
CA GLY A 212 12.15 -2.92 23.07
C GLY A 212 11.05 -1.91 23.43
N ALA A 213 10.59 -1.09 22.50
CA ALA A 213 9.39 -0.28 22.67
C ALA A 213 8.14 -1.15 22.47
N GLU A 214 7.07 -0.85 23.20
CA GLU A 214 5.76 -1.50 23.07
C GLU A 214 4.68 -0.45 22.82
N VAL A 215 3.74 -0.75 21.92
CA VAL A 215 2.58 0.10 21.63
C VAL A 215 1.30 -0.71 21.82
N ASP A 216 0.47 -0.30 22.75
CA ASP A 216 -0.86 -0.87 23.01
C ASP A 216 -1.93 0.05 22.42
N VAL A 217 -2.82 -0.45 21.56
CA VAL A 217 -3.97 0.30 21.02
C VAL A 217 -5.27 -0.40 21.38
N LYS A 218 -6.22 0.35 21.94
CA LYS A 218 -7.57 -0.13 22.29
C LYS A 218 -8.60 0.75 21.61
N THR A 219 -9.48 0.15 20.83
CA THR A 219 -10.50 0.89 20.06
C THR A 219 -11.87 0.26 20.25
N VAL A 220 -12.88 1.09 20.46
CA VAL A 220 -14.29 0.68 20.49
C VAL A 220 -15.08 1.56 19.53
N ASN A 221 -15.80 0.92 18.59
CA ASN A 221 -16.54 1.61 17.54
C ASN A 221 -18.00 1.18 17.50
N VAL A 222 -18.86 2.10 17.08
CA VAL A 222 -20.17 1.82 16.48
C VAL A 222 -19.95 1.72 14.97
N THR A 223 -20.41 0.64 14.37
CA THR A 223 -20.28 0.37 12.92
C THR A 223 -21.62 0.45 12.24
N PHE A 224 -21.63 0.81 10.97
CA PHE A 224 -22.82 0.79 10.14
C PHE A 224 -22.46 0.47 8.68
N SER A 225 -23.39 -0.16 7.98
CA SER A 225 -23.33 -0.32 6.53
C SER A 225 -24.72 -0.27 5.91
N ARG A 226 -24.85 0.38 4.77
CA ARG A 226 -26.10 0.46 4.04
C ARG A 226 -25.88 0.40 2.54
N ASN A 227 -26.65 -0.51 1.90
CA ASN A 227 -26.56 -0.76 0.48
C ASN A 227 -27.86 -0.33 -0.19
N TRP A 228 -27.77 0.58 -1.15
CA TRP A 228 -28.84 0.97 -2.05
C TRP A 228 -28.52 0.47 -3.47
N PRO A 229 -29.46 0.46 -4.39
CA PRO A 229 -29.21 -0.05 -5.74
C PRO A 229 -28.06 0.65 -6.50
N THR A 230 -27.75 1.89 -6.13
CA THR A 230 -26.71 2.71 -6.79
C THR A 230 -25.71 3.31 -5.81
N MET A 231 -25.76 2.97 -4.54
CA MET A 231 -24.88 3.55 -3.53
C MET A 231 -24.64 2.58 -2.38
N ASP A 232 -23.39 2.41 -2.00
CA ASP A 232 -22.96 1.69 -0.84
C ASP A 232 -22.26 2.65 0.12
N VAL A 233 -22.63 2.58 1.40
CA VAL A 233 -22.02 3.37 2.48
C VAL A 233 -21.68 2.44 3.62
N SER A 234 -20.48 2.52 4.12
CA SER A 234 -20.07 1.85 5.35
C SER A 234 -19.15 2.75 6.16
N GLY A 235 -19.16 2.57 7.46
CA GLY A 235 -18.28 3.33 8.32
C GLY A 235 -18.31 2.87 9.77
N ALA A 236 -17.40 3.45 10.53
CA ALA A 236 -17.28 3.28 11.96
C ALA A 236 -16.98 4.62 12.61
N ILE A 237 -17.44 4.82 13.82
CA ILE A 237 -17.06 5.94 14.70
C ILE A 237 -16.90 5.43 16.10
N GLY A 238 -15.86 5.88 16.79
CA GLY A 238 -15.58 5.38 18.13
C GLY A 238 -14.52 6.19 18.86
N VAL A 239 -13.94 5.55 19.84
CA VAL A 239 -12.85 6.10 20.65
C VAL A 239 -11.69 5.11 20.66
N SER A 240 -10.49 5.64 20.66
CA SER A 240 -9.25 4.87 20.74
C SER A 240 -8.34 5.45 21.82
N GLU A 241 -7.63 4.57 22.50
CA GLU A 241 -6.53 4.88 23.42
C GLU A 241 -5.27 4.20 22.88
N ILE A 242 -4.18 4.93 22.77
CA ILE A 242 -2.85 4.42 22.43
C ILE A 242 -1.90 4.69 23.60
N GLU A 243 -1.13 3.66 23.99
CA GLU A 243 -0.13 3.74 25.03
C GLU A 243 1.20 3.23 24.48
N THR A 244 2.24 4.07 24.52
CA THR A 244 3.60 3.74 24.12
C THR A 244 4.46 3.58 25.36
N LYS A 245 5.23 2.49 25.43
CA LYS A 245 6.19 2.18 26.50
C LYS A 245 7.56 2.04 25.89
N ALA A 246 8.53 2.83 26.37
CA ALA A 246 9.93 2.76 25.98
C ALA A 246 10.82 2.81 27.22
N GLY A 247 11.42 1.69 27.58
CA GLY A 247 12.22 1.58 28.82
C GLY A 247 11.38 1.86 30.07
N ASN A 248 11.68 2.95 30.78
CA ASN A 248 10.97 3.37 32.01
C ASN A 248 9.94 4.49 31.72
N SER A 249 9.77 4.91 30.50
CA SER A 249 8.82 5.95 30.10
C SER A 249 7.55 5.31 29.54
N SER A 250 6.40 5.89 29.88
CA SER A 250 5.12 5.54 29.29
C SER A 250 4.39 6.82 28.93
N GLN A 251 3.87 6.87 27.70
CA GLN A 251 3.05 7.97 27.20
C GLN A 251 1.75 7.41 26.66
N SER A 252 0.65 8.12 26.89
CA SER A 252 -0.67 7.73 26.37
C SER A 252 -1.37 8.90 25.72
N SER A 253 -2.12 8.61 24.67
CA SER A 253 -3.03 9.53 24.01
C SER A 253 -4.38 8.85 23.78
N ASP A 254 -5.45 9.61 23.80
CA ASP A 254 -6.79 9.10 23.48
C ASP A 254 -7.53 10.10 22.58
N GLY A 255 -8.42 9.58 21.77
CA GLY A 255 -9.16 10.42 20.82
C GLY A 255 -10.37 9.73 20.21
N VAL A 256 -11.12 10.55 19.48
CA VAL A 256 -12.21 10.04 18.63
C VAL A 256 -11.59 9.52 17.35
N VAL A 257 -12.00 8.33 16.92
CA VAL A 257 -11.54 7.73 15.67
C VAL A 257 -12.73 7.37 14.78
N GLY A 258 -12.50 7.23 13.50
CA GLY A 258 -13.57 6.83 12.58
C GLY A 258 -13.09 6.58 11.17
N GLU A 259 -13.92 5.87 10.43
CA GLU A 259 -13.74 5.61 9.01
C GLU A 259 -15.06 5.72 8.26
N LEU A 260 -15.01 6.13 7.03
CA LEU A 260 -16.14 6.23 6.14
C LEU A 260 -15.73 5.82 4.73
N THR A 261 -16.46 4.88 4.14
CA THR A 261 -16.37 4.54 2.72
C THR A 261 -17.72 4.73 2.08
N LEU A 262 -17.76 5.45 0.98
CA LEU A 262 -18.95 5.67 0.17
C LEU A 262 -18.59 5.38 -1.29
N GLN A 263 -19.40 4.55 -1.95
CA GLN A 263 -19.31 4.30 -3.38
C GLN A 263 -20.69 4.56 -4.01
N ARG A 264 -20.72 5.26 -5.14
CA ARG A 264 -21.96 5.60 -5.82
C ARG A 264 -21.80 5.49 -7.32
N ALA A 265 -22.64 4.66 -7.95
CA ALA A 265 -22.84 4.67 -9.39
C ALA A 265 -23.61 5.93 -9.78
N LEU A 266 -22.95 6.91 -10.39
CA LEU A 266 -23.57 8.14 -10.90
C LEU A 266 -24.35 7.86 -12.19
N THR A 267 -23.77 6.99 -13.03
CA THR A 267 -24.38 6.47 -14.26
C THR A 267 -23.91 5.03 -14.45
N PRO A 268 -24.46 4.24 -15.39
CA PRO A 268 -23.95 2.89 -15.67
C PRO A 268 -22.46 2.84 -16.10
N SER A 269 -21.86 3.98 -16.41
CA SER A 269 -20.48 4.12 -16.85
C SER A 269 -19.67 5.12 -16.04
N SER A 270 -20.16 5.52 -14.87
CA SER A 270 -19.47 6.49 -14.00
C SER A 270 -19.71 6.15 -12.55
N ASP A 271 -18.63 5.95 -11.82
CA ASP A 271 -18.63 5.67 -10.40
C ASP A 271 -17.92 6.79 -9.65
N TRP A 272 -18.43 7.17 -8.50
CA TRP A 272 -17.83 8.10 -7.57
C TRP A 272 -17.58 7.40 -6.24
N TYR A 273 -16.48 7.72 -5.60
CA TYR A 273 -16.17 7.24 -4.28
C TYR A 273 -15.68 8.35 -3.35
N LEU A 274 -15.85 8.14 -2.06
CA LEU A 274 -15.25 8.90 -0.97
C LEU A 274 -14.75 7.91 0.08
N ARG A 275 -13.50 8.06 0.50
CA ARG A 275 -12.91 7.37 1.63
C ARG A 275 -12.37 8.39 2.62
N ALA A 276 -12.60 8.18 3.90
CA ALA A 276 -12.03 9.01 4.95
C ALA A 276 -11.69 8.12 6.14
N ALA A 277 -10.57 8.38 6.79
CA ALA A 277 -10.17 7.73 8.02
C ALA A 277 -9.50 8.74 8.96
N HIS A 278 -9.76 8.58 10.25
CA HIS A 278 -9.08 9.29 11.32
C HIS A 278 -8.74 8.27 12.40
N GLN A 279 -7.46 8.08 12.69
CA GLN A 279 -6.95 6.97 13.49
C GLN A 279 -5.80 7.40 14.40
N LEU A 280 -5.72 6.77 15.57
CA LEU A 280 -4.51 6.69 16.38
C LEU A 280 -3.82 5.36 16.07
N THR A 281 -2.60 5.41 15.59
CA THR A 281 -1.89 4.22 15.11
C THR A 281 -0.38 4.35 15.31
N ASP A 282 0.36 3.34 14.93
CA ASP A 282 1.82 3.36 14.83
C ASP A 282 2.27 3.36 13.36
N ARG A 283 3.49 3.78 13.09
CA ARG A 283 4.07 3.90 11.74
C ARG A 283 4.20 2.57 10.97
N THR A 284 4.07 1.44 11.66
CA THR A 284 4.12 0.11 11.03
C THR A 284 2.75 -0.39 10.60
N SER A 285 1.68 0.40 10.82
CA SER A 285 0.34 0.05 10.37
C SER A 285 0.26 -0.04 8.83
N ASN A 286 -0.80 -0.68 8.34
CA ASN A 286 -1.01 -0.86 6.91
C ASN A 286 -1.84 0.27 6.27
N LEU A 287 -1.87 1.46 6.88
CA LEU A 287 -2.64 2.58 6.37
C LEU A 287 -2.12 3.06 5.01
N ASP A 288 -0.80 3.03 4.82
CA ASP A 288 -0.10 3.29 3.56
C ASP A 288 -0.49 2.32 2.42
N PHE A 289 -0.96 1.11 2.74
CA PHE A 289 -1.48 0.16 1.75
C PHE A 289 -2.96 0.38 1.42
N VAL A 290 -3.70 1.05 2.30
CA VAL A 290 -5.13 1.36 2.10
C VAL A 290 -5.33 2.67 1.34
N PHE A 291 -4.47 3.65 1.61
CA PHE A 291 -4.46 4.96 0.97
C PHE A 291 -3.15 5.12 0.19
N GLU A 292 -3.18 4.84 -1.11
CA GLU A 292 -1.99 4.80 -1.99
C GLU A 292 -1.17 6.11 -2.02
N ASN A 293 -1.82 7.24 -1.70
CA ASN A 293 -1.19 8.56 -1.64
C ASN A 293 -0.76 8.97 -0.21
N PHE A 294 -0.85 8.06 0.76
CA PHE A 294 -0.40 8.28 2.12
C PHE A 294 0.89 7.50 2.37
N GLN A 295 1.86 8.16 2.99
CA GLN A 295 3.13 7.54 3.38
C GLN A 295 3.44 7.94 4.83
N PHE A 296 3.96 7.00 5.61
CA PHE A 296 4.53 7.30 6.92
C PHE A 296 5.96 7.79 6.74
N SER A 297 6.38 8.78 7.52
CA SER A 297 7.80 9.03 7.75
C SER A 297 8.30 7.96 8.74
N LEU A 298 9.15 7.05 8.26
CA LEU A 298 9.66 5.95 9.07
C LEU A 298 10.77 6.38 10.04
N GLU A 299 11.34 7.57 9.82
CA GLU A 299 12.40 8.14 10.66
C GLU A 299 11.85 8.89 11.89
N ASP A 300 10.57 9.29 11.86
CA ASP A 300 9.94 10.10 12.91
C ASP A 300 9.39 9.24 14.06
N SER A 301 8.50 9.79 14.87
CA SER A 301 7.91 9.16 16.06
C SER A 301 7.24 7.81 15.75
N ILE A 302 7.22 6.93 16.77
CA ILE A 302 6.60 5.60 16.68
C ILE A 302 5.08 5.70 16.53
N THR A 303 4.44 6.66 17.24
CA THR A 303 2.98 6.78 17.30
C THR A 303 2.49 8.05 16.63
N VAL A 304 1.40 7.94 15.91
CA VAL A 304 0.88 9.00 15.04
C VAL A 304 -0.65 9.01 15.06
N GLU A 305 -1.20 10.22 15.11
CA GLU A 305 -2.60 10.50 14.81
C GLU A 305 -2.71 10.89 13.33
N THR A 306 -3.47 10.13 12.54
CA THR A 306 -3.58 10.36 11.10
C THR A 306 -5.00 10.67 10.70
N THR A 307 -5.17 11.62 9.80
CA THR A 307 -6.41 11.91 9.07
C THR A 307 -6.15 11.78 7.59
N THR A 308 -6.89 10.92 6.91
CA THR A 308 -6.78 10.75 5.46
C THR A 308 -8.16 10.87 4.81
N VAL A 309 -8.23 11.55 3.68
CA VAL A 309 -9.44 11.67 2.87
C VAL A 309 -9.06 11.50 1.40
N SER A 310 -9.76 10.65 0.69
CA SER A 310 -9.67 10.57 -0.77
C SER A 310 -11.05 10.51 -1.41
N THR A 311 -11.21 11.14 -2.57
CA THR A 311 -12.42 11.10 -3.37
C THR A 311 -12.09 11.11 -4.85
N GLY A 312 -12.80 10.32 -5.61
CA GLY A 312 -12.52 10.23 -7.04
C GLY A 312 -13.71 9.82 -7.88
N VAL A 313 -13.52 9.97 -9.17
CA VAL A 313 -14.50 9.60 -10.20
C VAL A 313 -13.82 8.75 -11.25
N ASP A 314 -14.40 7.58 -11.49
CA ASP A 314 -14.09 6.72 -12.62
C ASP A 314 -15.17 6.85 -13.68
N LYS A 315 -14.77 7.15 -14.92
CA LYS A 315 -15.69 7.24 -16.04
C LYS A 315 -15.21 6.48 -17.26
N ARG A 316 -16.13 5.68 -17.83
CA ARG A 316 -15.94 5.03 -19.14
C ARG A 316 -16.85 5.71 -20.16
N PHE A 317 -16.28 6.15 -21.26
CA PHE A 317 -17.01 6.80 -22.35
C PHE A 317 -17.44 5.76 -23.39
N SER A 318 -18.49 6.08 -24.15
CA SER A 318 -19.02 5.18 -25.20
C SER A 318 -18.04 4.89 -26.34
N ASN A 319 -17.02 5.73 -26.52
CA ASN A 319 -15.94 5.55 -27.49
C ASN A 319 -14.76 4.72 -26.96
N GLY A 320 -14.92 4.10 -25.78
CA GLY A 320 -13.89 3.29 -25.12
C GLY A 320 -12.84 4.11 -24.34
N ALA A 321 -12.93 5.45 -24.31
CA ALA A 321 -12.05 6.25 -23.48
C ALA A 321 -12.39 6.08 -21.99
N THR A 322 -11.37 6.21 -21.13
CA THR A 322 -11.49 6.17 -19.68
C THR A 322 -10.96 7.47 -19.07
N LEU A 323 -11.56 7.90 -17.98
CA LEU A 323 -11.08 9.01 -17.16
C LEU A 323 -11.17 8.59 -15.71
N ASN A 324 -10.04 8.67 -15.01
CA ASN A 324 -9.96 8.59 -13.56
C ASN A 324 -9.48 9.94 -13.04
N VAL A 325 -10.14 10.47 -12.03
CA VAL A 325 -9.73 11.67 -11.30
C VAL A 325 -9.83 11.38 -9.82
N GLU A 326 -8.77 11.61 -9.09
CA GLU A 326 -8.71 11.48 -7.64
C GLU A 326 -8.20 12.77 -7.01
N LEU A 327 -8.83 13.16 -5.90
CA LEU A 327 -8.37 14.20 -4.99
C LEU A 327 -8.14 13.55 -3.62
N TYR A 328 -7.07 13.92 -2.95
CA TYR A 328 -6.75 13.40 -1.64
C TYR A 328 -6.13 14.46 -0.72
N GLY A 329 -6.21 14.20 0.57
CA GLY A 329 -5.55 14.98 1.61
C GLY A 329 -5.27 14.11 2.82
N ASN A 330 -4.15 14.36 3.46
CA ASN A 330 -3.73 13.68 4.67
C ASN A 330 -3.08 14.66 5.65
N GLN A 331 -3.17 14.31 6.92
CA GLN A 331 -2.51 14.98 8.02
C GLN A 331 -1.96 13.91 8.95
N SER A 332 -0.73 14.07 9.39
CA SER A 332 -0.06 13.24 10.39
C SER A 332 0.46 14.12 11.52
N ASP A 333 -0.04 13.89 12.73
CA ASP A 333 0.43 14.54 13.96
C ASP A 333 1.19 13.48 14.78
N TYR A 334 2.50 13.63 14.92
CA TYR A 334 3.34 12.70 15.67
C TYR A 334 3.18 12.95 17.19
N ILE A 335 2.78 11.90 17.93
CA ILE A 335 2.35 12.07 19.33
C ILE A 335 3.52 12.40 20.26
N ASP A 336 4.70 11.87 19.97
CA ASP A 336 5.91 12.01 20.78
C ASP A 336 6.84 13.15 20.31
N ASP A 337 6.54 13.75 19.16
CA ASP A 337 7.30 14.80 18.52
C ASP A 337 6.34 15.97 18.15
N PRO A 338 6.75 17.25 18.30
CA PRO A 338 5.94 18.38 17.86
C PRO A 338 5.82 18.48 16.32
N GLU A 339 6.19 17.46 15.61
CA GLU A 339 6.08 17.40 14.17
C GLU A 339 4.66 17.14 13.68
N ARG A 340 4.33 17.84 12.60
CA ARG A 340 3.09 17.64 11.85
C ARG A 340 3.37 17.74 10.37
N GLU A 341 2.82 16.82 9.64
CA GLU A 341 2.85 16.79 8.19
C GLU A 341 1.44 16.93 7.63
N ASP A 342 1.22 17.88 6.76
CA ASP A 342 -0.01 18.04 6.00
C ASP A 342 0.28 17.80 4.52
N GLY A 343 -0.51 16.96 3.88
CA GLY A 343 -0.38 16.62 2.47
C GLY A 343 -1.71 16.69 1.72
N GLY A 344 -1.64 16.91 0.43
CA GLY A 344 -2.81 16.82 -0.42
C GLY A 344 -2.47 16.94 -1.88
N GLY A 345 -3.34 16.44 -2.73
CA GLY A 345 -3.06 16.46 -4.15
C GLY A 345 -4.19 16.01 -5.04
N MET A 346 -3.83 15.86 -6.30
CA MET A 346 -4.73 15.45 -7.36
C MET A 346 -4.00 14.52 -8.33
N ASN A 347 -4.65 13.42 -8.69
CA ASN A 347 -4.24 12.57 -9.79
C ASN A 347 -5.34 12.55 -10.87
N LEU A 348 -4.92 12.67 -12.13
CA LEU A 348 -5.80 12.53 -13.29
C LEU A 348 -5.16 11.56 -14.29
N ARG A 349 -5.91 10.57 -14.73
CA ARG A 349 -5.51 9.67 -15.80
C ARG A 349 -6.60 9.60 -16.86
N TYR A 350 -6.25 9.94 -18.10
CA TYR A 350 -7.12 9.83 -19.25
C TYR A 350 -6.54 8.84 -20.25
N GLY A 351 -7.29 7.80 -20.58
CA GLY A 351 -6.92 6.80 -21.60
C GLY A 351 -7.89 6.82 -22.77
N ARG A 352 -7.40 6.64 -23.99
CA ARG A 352 -8.24 6.58 -25.19
C ARG A 352 -7.68 5.60 -26.21
N PRO A 353 -8.49 4.70 -26.77
CA PRO A 353 -8.13 3.96 -27.97
C PRO A 353 -7.85 4.93 -29.11
N ILE A 354 -6.62 4.95 -29.65
CA ILE A 354 -6.18 5.76 -30.80
C ILE A 354 -6.08 4.95 -32.07
N ALA A 355 -5.97 3.62 -31.95
CA ALA A 355 -6.07 2.65 -33.02
C ALA A 355 -6.69 1.36 -32.49
N GLU A 356 -6.95 0.37 -33.34
CA GLU A 356 -7.62 -0.89 -32.98
C GLU A 356 -6.91 -1.65 -31.84
N ARG A 357 -5.57 -1.56 -31.78
CA ARG A 357 -4.72 -2.25 -30.78
C ARG A 357 -3.82 -1.28 -30.00
N THR A 358 -4.15 0.01 -30.02
CA THR A 358 -3.29 1.02 -29.39
C THR A 358 -4.14 1.94 -28.53
N THR A 359 -3.80 2.05 -27.26
CA THR A 359 -4.39 3.00 -26.33
C THR A 359 -3.36 4.06 -25.99
N GLY A 360 -3.69 5.32 -26.23
CA GLY A 360 -2.91 6.45 -25.75
C GLY A 360 -3.43 6.93 -24.41
N TYR A 361 -2.57 7.47 -23.56
CA TYR A 361 -2.97 8.03 -22.28
C TYR A 361 -2.19 9.28 -21.91
N LEU A 362 -2.81 10.07 -21.03
CA LEU A 362 -2.28 11.26 -20.39
C LEU A 362 -2.45 11.09 -18.88
N GLY A 363 -1.38 11.30 -18.13
CA GLY A 363 -1.36 11.37 -16.67
C GLY A 363 -0.97 12.77 -16.22
N LEU A 364 -1.64 13.29 -15.20
CA LEU A 364 -1.31 14.52 -14.49
C LEU A 364 -1.36 14.25 -13.00
N GLY A 365 -0.32 14.65 -12.28
CA GLY A 365 -0.24 14.59 -10.83
C GLY A 365 0.18 15.94 -10.25
N TYR A 366 -0.38 16.29 -9.12
CA TYR A 366 0.02 17.46 -8.34
C TYR A 366 -0.08 17.12 -6.86
N ASP A 367 1.01 17.29 -6.11
CA ASP A 367 1.06 17.12 -4.67
C ASP A 367 1.54 18.40 -4.00
N TYR A 368 0.98 18.68 -2.85
CA TYR A 368 1.39 19.73 -1.95
C TYR A 368 1.65 19.12 -0.57
N LEU A 369 2.82 19.37 -0.01
CA LEU A 369 3.28 18.87 1.28
C LEU A 369 3.76 20.05 2.13
N THR A 370 3.42 20.06 3.41
CA THR A 370 3.84 21.06 4.39
C THR A 370 4.37 20.35 5.62
N TYR A 371 5.53 20.77 6.09
CA TYR A 371 6.18 20.28 7.31
C TYR A 371 6.21 21.40 8.33
N ALA A 372 5.41 21.28 9.39
CA ALA A 372 5.17 22.38 10.34
C ALA A 372 6.39 22.72 11.19
N SER A 373 7.28 21.75 11.50
CA SER A 373 8.48 21.97 12.29
C SER A 373 9.48 22.92 11.63
N ASP A 374 9.60 22.85 10.32
CA ASP A 374 10.61 23.57 9.54
C ASP A 374 10.02 24.72 8.73
N GLU A 375 8.68 24.90 8.78
CA GLU A 375 7.95 25.86 7.93
C GLU A 375 8.26 25.66 6.43
N LEU A 376 8.42 24.38 6.00
CA LEU A 376 8.77 24.04 4.63
C LEU A 376 7.52 23.61 3.84
N ASP A 377 7.37 24.21 2.67
CA ASP A 377 6.36 23.82 1.68
C ASP A 377 7.01 23.18 0.46
N GLU A 378 6.41 22.09 -0.01
CA GLU A 378 6.83 21.39 -1.21
C GLU A 378 5.67 21.23 -2.19
N ARG A 379 5.96 21.36 -3.48
CA ARG A 379 5.01 21.17 -4.58
C ARG A 379 5.61 20.29 -5.63
N ILE A 380 4.96 19.19 -5.94
CA ILE A 380 5.43 18.25 -6.95
C ILE A 380 4.39 18.20 -8.08
N THR A 381 4.82 18.49 -9.29
CA THR A 381 3.99 18.40 -10.49
C THR A 381 4.51 17.29 -11.38
N ARG A 382 3.63 16.40 -11.84
CA ARG A 382 3.96 15.29 -12.73
C ARG A 382 3.08 15.33 -13.97
N ILE A 383 3.68 15.17 -15.13
CA ILE A 383 2.99 15.07 -16.42
C ILE A 383 3.57 13.88 -17.16
N GLU A 384 2.71 12.97 -17.62
CA GLU A 384 3.13 11.87 -18.48
C GLU A 384 2.19 11.71 -19.68
N VAL A 385 2.77 11.35 -20.82
CA VAL A 385 2.03 10.96 -22.03
C VAL A 385 2.61 9.65 -22.52
N GLY A 386 1.75 8.73 -22.91
CA GLY A 386 2.20 7.44 -23.37
C GLY A 386 1.21 6.72 -24.27
N ALA A 387 1.66 5.60 -24.80
CA ALA A 387 0.84 4.68 -25.57
C ALA A 387 1.24 3.24 -25.27
N GLU A 388 0.24 2.40 -25.24
CA GLU A 388 0.38 0.94 -25.17
C GLU A 388 -0.15 0.34 -26.47
N HIS A 389 0.63 -0.53 -27.08
CA HIS A 389 0.31 -1.23 -28.32
C HIS A 389 0.32 -2.74 -28.12
N GLN A 390 -0.83 -3.38 -28.33
CA GLN A 390 -0.98 -4.83 -28.31
C GLN A 390 -0.48 -5.42 -29.65
N ALA A 391 0.80 -5.77 -29.70
CA ALA A 391 1.43 -6.30 -30.91
C ALA A 391 0.89 -7.69 -31.30
N SER A 392 0.58 -8.54 -30.30
CA SER A 392 -0.12 -9.82 -30.46
C SER A 392 -1.08 -10.05 -29.29
N SER A 393 -1.73 -11.24 -29.20
CA SER A 393 -2.54 -11.63 -28.03
C SER A 393 -1.72 -11.65 -26.73
N ASP A 394 -0.42 -11.90 -26.84
CA ASP A 394 0.46 -12.19 -25.71
C ASP A 394 1.60 -11.19 -25.56
N LEU A 395 1.75 -10.24 -26.49
CA LEU A 395 2.83 -9.25 -26.50
C LEU A 395 2.27 -7.83 -26.48
N SER A 396 2.62 -7.06 -25.48
CA SER A 396 2.36 -5.62 -25.39
C SER A 396 3.66 -4.82 -25.40
N LEU A 397 3.59 -3.64 -26.00
CA LEU A 397 4.67 -2.66 -26.09
C LEU A 397 4.17 -1.35 -25.49
N THR A 398 4.98 -0.74 -24.62
CA THR A 398 4.68 0.53 -23.99
C THR A 398 5.74 1.56 -24.34
N ALA A 399 5.30 2.79 -24.61
CA ALA A 399 6.19 3.96 -24.75
C ALA A 399 5.60 5.10 -23.96
N LYS A 400 6.43 5.76 -23.14
CA LYS A 400 6.05 6.89 -22.27
C LYS A 400 7.10 7.98 -22.33
N VAL A 401 6.65 9.21 -22.15
CA VAL A 401 7.51 10.37 -21.84
C VAL A 401 6.88 11.09 -20.67
N GLY A 402 7.69 11.63 -19.78
CA GLY A 402 7.20 12.35 -18.63
C GLY A 402 8.13 13.47 -18.20
N HIS A 403 7.56 14.35 -17.41
CA HIS A 403 8.25 15.45 -16.74
C HIS A 403 7.76 15.53 -15.31
N GLN A 404 8.68 15.69 -14.39
CA GLN A 404 8.41 15.93 -12.98
C GLN A 404 9.19 17.15 -12.52
N ASN A 405 8.52 18.04 -11.77
CA ASN A 405 9.13 19.23 -11.18
C ASN A 405 8.75 19.25 -9.69
N LYS A 406 9.75 19.43 -8.83
CA LYS A 406 9.60 19.67 -7.40
C LYS A 406 10.11 21.08 -7.09
N VAL A 407 9.24 21.90 -6.51
CA VAL A 407 9.57 23.22 -5.95
C VAL A 407 9.48 23.11 -4.43
N SER A 408 10.48 23.59 -3.72
CA SER A 408 10.58 23.50 -2.27
C SER A 408 11.13 24.81 -1.69
N ASP A 409 10.70 25.16 -0.48
CA ASP A 409 11.30 26.26 0.29
C ASP A 409 12.74 25.92 0.72
N ALA A 410 13.14 24.64 0.67
CA ALA A 410 14.53 24.19 0.76
C ALA A 410 15.14 24.03 -0.64
N PRO A 411 15.98 24.96 -1.13
CA PRO A 411 16.50 24.95 -2.52
C PRO A 411 17.33 23.70 -2.88
N THR A 412 17.79 22.94 -1.90
CA THR A 412 18.50 21.68 -2.09
C THR A 412 17.59 20.50 -2.41
N SER A 413 16.28 20.64 -2.14
CA SER A 413 15.26 19.63 -2.40
C SER A 413 14.49 19.87 -3.70
N GLU A 414 14.77 20.98 -4.41
CA GLU A 414 14.18 21.27 -5.72
C GLU A 414 14.80 20.40 -6.80
N TYR A 415 14.01 20.00 -7.79
CA TYR A 415 14.53 19.34 -8.99
C TYR A 415 13.56 19.42 -10.16
N ASP A 416 14.12 19.27 -11.36
CA ASP A 416 13.42 18.98 -12.60
C ASP A 416 13.91 17.63 -13.15
N GLU A 417 13.00 16.83 -13.67
CA GLU A 417 13.32 15.55 -14.29
C GLU A 417 12.51 15.35 -15.56
N ASN A 418 13.17 15.05 -16.68
CA ASN A 418 12.53 14.55 -17.90
C ASN A 418 12.95 13.12 -18.16
N TRP A 419 11.99 12.27 -18.50
CA TRP A 419 12.27 10.87 -18.73
C TRP A 419 11.51 10.28 -19.92
N VAL A 420 12.08 9.24 -20.49
CA VAL A 420 11.47 8.43 -21.54
C VAL A 420 11.53 6.96 -21.13
N LEU A 421 10.45 6.22 -21.31
CA LEU A 421 10.37 4.80 -20.99
C LEU A 421 9.88 4.00 -22.20
N PHE A 422 10.53 2.86 -22.44
CA PHE A 422 10.09 1.81 -23.35
C PHE A 422 9.95 0.52 -22.58
N GLY A 423 8.79 -0.15 -22.74
CA GLY A 423 8.48 -1.41 -22.08
C GLY A 423 8.02 -2.47 -23.08
N LEU A 424 8.28 -3.70 -22.73
CA LEU A 424 7.82 -4.90 -23.42
C LEU A 424 7.32 -5.88 -22.39
N GLU A 425 6.09 -6.37 -22.54
CA GLU A 425 5.54 -7.43 -21.71
C GLU A 425 5.07 -8.61 -22.59
N TYR A 426 5.41 -9.81 -22.17
CA TYR A 426 5.00 -11.05 -22.82
C TYR A 426 4.28 -11.96 -21.83
N ARG A 427 3.03 -12.32 -22.16
CA ARG A 427 2.23 -13.28 -21.40
C ARG A 427 2.57 -14.69 -21.86
N PHE A 428 3.06 -15.53 -20.94
CA PHE A 428 3.42 -16.92 -21.23
C PHE A 428 2.21 -17.85 -21.16
N ARG A 429 1.24 -17.50 -20.30
CA ARG A 429 0.03 -18.31 -20.07
C ARG A 429 -1.04 -17.49 -19.38
#